data_7eee144ee952ef6088cc10605a0dbe3c
#
_entry.id   7eee144ee952ef6088cc10605a0dbe3c
#
_cell.length_a   1.000
_cell.length_b   1.000
_cell.length_c   1.000
_cell.angle_alpha   90.00
_cell.angle_beta   90.00
_cell.angle_gamma   90.00
#
_symmetry.space_group_name_H-M   'P 1'
#
loop_
_entity.id
_entity.type
_entity.pdbx_description
1 polymer ?
#
loop_
_entity_poly.entity_id
_entity_poly.type
_entity_poly.pdbx_seq_one_letter_code
_entity_poly.pdbx_strand_id
1 'polypeptide(L)'
;MTRNTFNRSFTRAALAALLALAAVPAFADPANTVGMGADSADAPADSRAALPDSMTLSDRALMLASDINRLIVPGARSSNATAAPVTGRAQSVLARAFALLGTPYRWGGTSTDGFDCSGLVGYVFRNALGVELPRVARDMAQTGTQIERSQLTAGDLVFFSTHSSGVDHVGIYIGNGKFLHAPRTGRDVTVSELDTGYWNGKFVRARRVADI
;
A
#
# COMPACT_ATOMS: atom_id res chain seq x y z
N MET A 1 -47.87 -24.96 -29.27
CA MET A 1 -47.92 -26.16 -28.46
C MET A 1 -46.49 -26.67 -28.36
N THR A 2 -45.80 -26.55 -27.29
CA THR A 2 -45.73 -27.28 -26.06
C THR A 2 -44.84 -26.53 -25.06
N ARG A 3 -45.39 -26.28 -23.90
CA ARG A 3 -44.68 -25.71 -22.74
C ARG A 3 -43.83 -26.82 -22.11
N ASN A 4 -42.59 -26.50 -21.72
CA ASN A 4 -41.83 -27.37 -20.81
C ASN A 4 -41.32 -26.55 -19.63
N THR A 5 -42.06 -26.63 -18.55
CA THR A 5 -41.75 -26.13 -17.22
C THR A 5 -40.85 -27.16 -16.52
N PHE A 6 -39.59 -26.78 -16.24
CA PHE A 6 -38.73 -27.57 -15.35
C PHE A 6 -38.65 -26.88 -13.98
N ASN A 7 -39.51 -27.36 -13.09
CA ASN A 7 -39.50 -27.04 -11.68
C ASN A 7 -38.44 -27.92 -10.99
N ARG A 8 -37.40 -27.30 -10.37
CA ARG A 8 -36.48 -28.00 -9.47
C ARG A 8 -36.51 -27.34 -8.11
N SER A 9 -37.32 -27.89 -7.25
CA SER A 9 -37.28 -27.74 -5.80
C SER A 9 -35.92 -28.24 -5.28
N PHE A 10 -35.13 -27.37 -4.65
CA PHE A 10 -33.97 -27.79 -3.86
C PHE A 10 -34.31 -27.70 -2.37
N THR A 11 -34.38 -28.86 -1.79
CA THR A 11 -34.62 -29.22 -0.39
C THR A 11 -33.56 -28.55 0.51
N ARG A 12 -34.04 -27.91 1.57
CA ARG A 12 -33.24 -27.41 2.69
C ARG A 12 -32.73 -28.59 3.51
N ALA A 13 -31.43 -28.80 3.56
CA ALA A 13 -30.79 -29.64 4.56
C ALA A 13 -30.15 -28.72 5.62
N ALA A 14 -30.72 -28.74 6.81
CA ALA A 14 -30.15 -28.14 8.01
C ALA A 14 -29.05 -29.07 8.53
N LEU A 15 -27.86 -28.58 8.69
CA LEU A 15 -26.79 -29.27 9.40
C LEU A 15 -26.40 -28.44 10.62
N ALA A 16 -26.77 -28.95 11.79
CA ALA A 16 -26.35 -28.50 13.09
C ALA A 16 -24.91 -28.98 13.32
N ALA A 17 -24.00 -28.10 13.64
CA ALA A 17 -22.63 -28.43 14.03
C ALA A 17 -22.34 -27.94 15.44
N LEU A 18 -21.90 -28.89 16.27
CA LEU A 18 -21.54 -28.82 17.68
C LEU A 18 -20.49 -27.72 17.97
N LEU A 19 -20.74 -26.98 19.07
CA LEU A 19 -19.71 -26.24 19.79
C LEU A 19 -18.79 -27.24 20.52
N ALA A 20 -17.49 -27.21 20.21
CA ALA A 20 -16.46 -27.78 21.05
C ALA A 20 -15.70 -26.64 21.74
N LEU A 21 -15.90 -26.56 23.06
CA LEU A 21 -15.23 -25.65 23.98
C LEU A 21 -13.86 -26.25 24.33
N ALA A 22 -12.76 -25.67 23.82
CA ALA A 22 -11.42 -26.06 24.20
C ALA A 22 -10.89 -25.08 25.27
N ALA A 23 -10.66 -25.59 26.46
CA ALA A 23 -10.05 -24.91 27.57
C ALA A 23 -8.56 -24.72 27.36
N VAL A 24 -8.04 -23.51 27.59
CA VAL A 24 -6.62 -23.17 27.57
C VAL A 24 -6.07 -23.32 29.01
N PRO A 25 -4.99 -24.07 29.23
CA PRO A 25 -4.34 -24.10 30.56
C PRO A 25 -3.46 -22.85 30.75
N ALA A 26 -3.65 -22.20 31.87
CA ALA A 26 -2.78 -21.15 32.39
C ALA A 26 -1.47 -21.77 32.87
N PHE A 27 -0.32 -21.32 32.35
CA PHE A 27 0.99 -21.58 32.94
C PHE A 27 1.33 -20.46 33.91
N ALA A 28 1.51 -20.84 35.18
CA ALA A 28 1.99 -19.98 36.25
C ALA A 28 3.52 -19.82 36.17
N ASP A 29 3.99 -18.59 36.37
CA ASP A 29 5.39 -18.23 36.59
C ASP A 29 5.89 -18.79 37.96
N PRO A 30 7.10 -19.32 38.06
CA PRO A 30 7.79 -19.38 39.32
C PRO A 30 8.81 -18.23 39.45
N ALA A 31 8.59 -17.42 40.46
CA ALA A 31 9.55 -16.48 40.98
C ALA A 31 10.91 -17.17 41.30
N ASN A 32 12.02 -16.56 40.90
CA ASN A 32 13.31 -16.87 41.44
C ASN A 32 13.94 -15.61 42.04
N THR A 33 14.18 -15.69 43.34
CA THR A 33 14.78 -14.70 44.20
C THR A 33 16.30 -14.87 44.33
N VAL A 34 16.97 -13.72 44.41
CA VAL A 34 18.20 -13.45 45.22
C VAL A 34 19.54 -13.97 44.69
N GLY A 35 20.43 -13.02 44.49
CA GLY A 35 21.89 -13.21 44.42
C GLY A 35 22.58 -11.85 44.34
N MET A 36 22.93 -11.29 45.54
CA MET A 36 23.83 -10.12 45.67
C MET A 36 25.27 -10.59 45.29
N GLY A 37 25.92 -9.78 44.46
CA GLY A 37 27.34 -9.91 44.16
C GLY A 37 27.82 -8.57 43.56
N ALA A 38 28.46 -7.75 44.40
CA ALA A 38 29.20 -6.58 43.97
C ALA A 38 30.51 -7.03 43.30
N ASP A 39 30.79 -6.50 42.12
CA ASP A 39 32.17 -6.19 41.74
C ASP A 39 32.19 -5.15 40.60
N SER A 40 33.05 -4.17 40.84
CA SER A 40 33.33 -3.02 39.99
C SER A 40 34.20 -3.45 38.80
N ALA A 41 33.78 -3.09 37.56
CA ALA A 41 34.72 -2.93 36.46
C ALA A 41 34.14 -1.99 35.42
N ASP A 42 34.77 -0.88 35.34
CA ASP A 42 34.99 0.07 34.27
C ASP A 42 34.50 -0.37 32.88
N ALA A 43 33.55 0.36 32.32
CA ALA A 43 33.19 0.34 30.90
C ALA A 43 33.02 1.77 30.36
N PRO A 44 33.56 2.06 29.18
CA PRO A 44 33.65 3.43 28.70
C PRO A 44 32.28 4.04 28.36
N ALA A 45 32.15 5.32 28.71
CA ALA A 45 30.98 6.15 28.45
C ALA A 45 30.58 6.15 26.98
N ASP A 46 29.43 5.56 26.69
CA ASP A 46 28.72 5.69 25.44
C ASP A 46 28.22 7.12 25.31
N SER A 47 28.81 7.87 24.37
CA SER A 47 28.50 9.26 24.07
C SER A 47 27.12 9.35 23.41
N ARG A 48 26.07 9.23 24.20
CA ARG A 48 24.74 9.72 23.79
C ARG A 48 24.83 11.22 23.71
N ALA A 49 24.94 11.75 22.48
CA ALA A 49 24.83 13.16 22.21
C ALA A 49 23.44 13.64 22.71
N ALA A 50 23.44 14.29 23.86
CA ALA A 50 22.26 15.00 24.38
C ALA A 50 21.95 16.14 23.42
N LEU A 51 20.76 16.16 22.86
CA LEU A 51 20.26 17.26 22.02
C LEU A 51 20.16 18.52 22.91
N PRO A 52 20.57 19.69 22.38
CA PRO A 52 20.50 20.93 23.13
C PRO A 52 19.04 21.31 23.47
N ASP A 53 18.81 21.72 24.69
CA ASP A 53 17.49 22.04 25.28
C ASP A 53 16.77 23.25 24.65
N SER A 54 17.38 23.89 23.64
CA SER A 54 16.86 25.07 22.94
C SER A 54 16.10 24.78 21.65
N MET A 55 15.92 23.51 21.27
CA MET A 55 15.18 23.16 20.05
C MET A 55 13.68 23.22 20.25
N THR A 56 12.98 23.90 19.33
CA THR A 56 11.51 23.96 19.34
C THR A 56 10.92 22.59 19.02
N LEU A 57 9.66 22.37 19.43
CA LEU A 57 8.94 21.14 19.10
C LEU A 57 8.86 20.89 17.59
N SER A 58 8.87 21.95 16.79
CA SER A 58 8.88 21.88 15.32
C SER A 58 10.22 21.37 14.78
N ASP A 59 11.34 21.78 15.36
CA ASP A 59 12.68 21.33 14.96
C ASP A 59 12.90 19.86 15.33
N ARG A 60 12.36 19.43 16.47
CA ARG A 60 12.36 18.00 16.88
C ARG A 60 11.52 17.12 15.95
N ALA A 61 10.37 17.62 15.48
CA ALA A 61 9.55 16.91 14.52
C ALA A 61 10.21 16.76 13.14
N LEU A 62 10.94 17.78 12.69
CA LEU A 62 11.70 17.76 11.44
C LEU A 62 12.90 16.79 11.51
N MET A 63 13.60 16.72 12.65
CA MET A 63 14.68 15.76 12.84
C MET A 63 14.17 14.31 12.88
N LEU A 64 13.08 14.05 13.59
CA LEU A 64 12.44 12.72 13.60
C LEU A 64 11.92 12.30 12.23
N ALA A 65 11.42 13.24 11.42
CA ALA A 65 10.99 12.95 10.06
C ALA A 65 12.16 12.57 9.13
N SER A 66 13.35 13.17 9.32
CA SER A 66 14.55 12.80 8.57
C SER A 66 15.13 11.45 9.01
N ASP A 67 15.02 11.07 10.27
CA ASP A 67 15.49 9.78 10.77
C ASP A 67 14.56 8.62 10.37
N ILE A 68 13.25 8.86 10.30
CA ILE A 68 12.30 7.89 9.74
C ILE A 68 12.62 7.59 8.27
N ASN A 69 13.00 8.61 7.50
CA ASN A 69 13.40 8.42 6.10
C ASN A 69 14.71 7.62 5.96
N ARG A 70 15.59 7.65 6.96
CA ARG A 70 16.81 6.82 7.02
C ARG A 70 16.53 5.37 7.45
N LEU A 71 15.55 5.15 8.30
CA LEU A 71 15.19 3.81 8.79
C LEU A 71 14.37 3.00 7.79
N ILE A 72 13.69 3.66 6.85
CA ILE A 72 12.92 3.00 5.78
C ILE A 72 13.82 2.48 4.64
N VAL A 73 15.10 2.87 4.59
CA VAL A 73 16.07 2.39 3.59
C VAL A 73 17.32 1.78 4.27
N PRO A 74 17.26 0.57 4.84
CA PRO A 74 18.49 -0.13 5.22
C PRO A 74 19.10 -0.73 3.94
N GLY A 75 20.18 -0.11 3.44
CA GLY A 75 21.05 -0.76 2.48
C GLY A 75 21.13 -0.19 1.07
N ALA A 76 20.79 1.06 0.83
CA ALA A 76 21.12 1.71 -0.44
C ALA A 76 22.62 2.03 -0.52
N ARG A 77 23.44 1.00 -0.73
CA ARG A 77 24.73 1.19 -1.40
C ARG A 77 24.42 1.48 -2.86
N SER A 78 24.67 2.72 -3.24
CA SER A 78 24.95 3.25 -4.55
C SER A 78 25.00 2.21 -5.68
N SER A 79 23.89 2.02 -6.36
CA SER A 79 23.88 1.77 -7.79
C SER A 79 23.26 3.01 -8.43
N ASN A 80 24.05 3.70 -9.26
CA ASN A 80 23.66 4.85 -10.05
C ASN A 80 22.51 4.50 -11.01
N ALA A 81 21.31 4.34 -10.49
CA ALA A 81 20.10 4.59 -11.25
C ALA A 81 19.71 6.03 -10.92
N THR A 82 19.91 6.92 -11.88
CA THR A 82 19.49 8.32 -11.81
C THR A 82 17.97 8.34 -11.69
N ALA A 83 17.46 8.17 -10.47
CA ALA A 83 16.05 8.40 -10.19
C ALA A 83 15.84 9.90 -10.44
N ALA A 84 15.05 10.24 -11.44
CA ALA A 84 14.64 11.61 -11.70
C ALA A 84 14.09 12.20 -10.39
N PRO A 85 14.42 13.47 -10.06
CA PRO A 85 13.95 14.09 -8.83
C PRO A 85 12.42 14.05 -8.81
N VAL A 86 11.85 13.44 -7.77
CA VAL A 86 10.40 13.38 -7.58
C VAL A 86 9.90 14.80 -7.38
N THR A 87 9.03 15.28 -8.25
CA THR A 87 8.47 16.63 -8.16
C THR A 87 7.62 16.78 -6.89
N GLY A 88 7.42 17.99 -6.40
CA GLY A 88 6.53 18.22 -5.24
C GLY A 88 5.10 17.70 -5.45
N ARG A 89 4.63 17.70 -6.72
CA ARG A 89 3.31 17.14 -7.08
C ARG A 89 3.27 15.62 -6.95
N ALA A 90 4.29 14.93 -7.45
CA ALA A 90 4.40 13.49 -7.29
C ALA A 90 4.52 13.09 -5.80
N GLN A 91 5.28 13.86 -5.01
CA GLN A 91 5.36 13.66 -3.56
C GLN A 91 3.98 13.77 -2.89
N SER A 92 3.17 14.76 -3.27
CA SER A 92 1.80 14.92 -2.74
C SER A 92 0.91 13.72 -3.09
N VAL A 93 0.99 13.22 -4.33
CA VAL A 93 0.29 12.01 -4.78
C VAL A 93 0.70 10.80 -3.94
N LEU A 94 2.02 10.57 -3.79
CA LEU A 94 2.54 9.44 -3.02
C LEU A 94 2.15 9.52 -1.55
N ALA A 95 2.31 10.68 -0.91
CA ALA A 95 1.92 10.86 0.49
C ALA A 95 0.44 10.53 0.71
N ARG A 96 -0.43 11.03 -0.20
CA ARG A 96 -1.86 10.73 -0.13
C ARG A 96 -2.16 9.25 -0.36
N ALA A 97 -1.49 8.62 -1.32
CA ALA A 97 -1.67 7.20 -1.62
C ALA A 97 -1.24 6.31 -0.44
N PHE A 98 -0.06 6.57 0.13
CA PHE A 98 0.45 5.81 1.28
C PHE A 98 -0.42 5.95 2.53
N ALA A 99 -1.06 7.10 2.75
CA ALA A 99 -1.99 7.30 3.85
C ALA A 99 -3.25 6.42 3.77
N LEU A 100 -3.50 5.77 2.62
CA LEU A 100 -4.66 4.91 2.39
C LEU A 100 -4.33 3.41 2.44
N LEU A 101 -3.07 3.04 2.73
CA LEU A 101 -2.70 1.63 2.92
C LEU A 101 -3.57 0.99 4.01
N GLY A 102 -3.99 -0.25 3.77
CA GLY A 102 -4.85 -0.98 4.70
C GLY A 102 -6.35 -0.63 4.59
N THR A 103 -6.74 0.35 3.76
CA THR A 103 -8.16 0.61 3.50
C THR A 103 -8.77 -0.57 2.73
N PRO A 104 -9.95 -1.10 3.13
CA PRO A 104 -10.52 -2.28 2.49
C PRO A 104 -10.94 -2.03 1.05
N TYR A 105 -10.82 -3.06 0.22
CA TYR A 105 -11.40 -3.03 -1.12
C TYR A 105 -12.93 -3.07 -1.05
N ARG A 106 -13.58 -2.15 -1.75
CA ARG A 106 -15.03 -2.17 -2.00
C ARG A 106 -15.33 -1.95 -3.46
N TRP A 107 -16.08 -2.84 -4.08
CA TRP A 107 -16.53 -2.66 -5.46
C TRP A 107 -17.32 -1.36 -5.60
N GLY A 108 -16.92 -0.49 -6.53
CA GLY A 108 -17.54 0.83 -6.70
C GLY A 108 -17.14 1.86 -5.64
N GLY A 109 -16.28 1.51 -4.68
CA GLY A 109 -15.85 2.37 -3.58
C GLY A 109 -14.98 3.53 -4.04
N THR A 110 -15.22 4.72 -3.44
CA THR A 110 -14.52 5.97 -3.77
C THR A 110 -14.18 6.81 -2.53
N SER A 111 -14.32 6.23 -1.32
CA SER A 111 -14.10 6.90 -0.04
C SER A 111 -13.18 6.10 0.87
N THR A 112 -12.80 6.68 2.00
CA THR A 112 -11.99 6.00 3.04
C THR A 112 -12.70 4.82 3.72
N ASP A 113 -14.00 4.62 3.47
CA ASP A 113 -14.71 3.42 3.90
C ASP A 113 -14.38 2.19 3.05
N GLY A 114 -13.78 2.41 1.87
CA GLY A 114 -13.31 1.39 0.96
C GLY A 114 -13.20 1.90 -0.48
N PHE A 115 -12.26 1.35 -1.22
CA PHE A 115 -11.98 1.73 -2.61
C PHE A 115 -12.02 0.53 -3.55
N ASP A 116 -12.46 0.75 -4.79
CA ASP A 116 -12.00 -0.08 -5.90
C ASP A 116 -10.73 0.53 -6.52
N CYS A 117 -10.14 -0.13 -7.51
CA CYS A 117 -8.84 0.28 -8.09
C CYS A 117 -8.86 1.71 -8.63
N SER A 118 -9.85 2.06 -9.46
CA SER A 118 -9.97 3.39 -10.07
C SER A 118 -10.53 4.43 -9.10
N GLY A 119 -11.36 4.03 -8.16
CA GLY A 119 -11.85 4.91 -7.08
C GLY A 119 -10.72 5.39 -6.17
N LEU A 120 -9.78 4.51 -5.82
CA LEU A 120 -8.56 4.85 -5.09
C LEU A 120 -7.74 5.90 -5.86
N VAL A 121 -7.45 5.63 -7.12
CA VAL A 121 -6.66 6.54 -7.98
C VAL A 121 -7.34 7.91 -8.11
N GLY A 122 -8.63 7.92 -8.44
CA GLY A 122 -9.40 9.17 -8.56
C GLY A 122 -9.43 9.97 -7.26
N TYR A 123 -9.61 9.29 -6.12
CA TYR A 123 -9.56 9.92 -4.79
C TYR A 123 -8.20 10.55 -4.49
N VAL A 124 -7.10 9.82 -4.75
CA VAL A 124 -5.74 10.31 -4.54
C VAL A 124 -5.46 11.56 -5.36
N PHE A 125 -5.72 11.53 -6.67
CA PHE A 125 -5.41 12.64 -7.58
C PHE A 125 -6.27 13.88 -7.29
N ARG A 126 -7.55 13.69 -7.00
CA ARG A 126 -8.44 14.79 -6.60
C ARG A 126 -7.95 15.48 -5.33
N ASN A 127 -7.61 14.70 -4.28
CA ASN A 127 -7.23 15.26 -2.98
C ASN A 127 -5.78 15.77 -2.94
N ALA A 128 -4.88 15.23 -3.74
CA ALA A 128 -3.48 15.66 -3.80
C ALA A 128 -3.26 16.85 -4.73
N LEU A 129 -3.94 16.87 -5.87
CA LEU A 129 -3.67 17.81 -6.98
C LEU A 129 -4.90 18.57 -7.49
N GLY A 130 -6.12 18.29 -7.00
CA GLY A 130 -7.36 18.83 -7.55
C GLY A 130 -7.69 18.30 -8.95
N VAL A 131 -7.09 17.18 -9.37
CA VAL A 131 -7.27 16.61 -10.72
C VAL A 131 -8.39 15.58 -10.71
N GLU A 132 -9.42 15.81 -11.53
CA GLU A 132 -10.50 14.85 -11.75
C GLU A 132 -10.12 13.86 -12.85
N LEU A 133 -10.22 12.57 -12.55
CA LEU A 133 -9.97 11.48 -13.48
C LEU A 133 -11.28 10.76 -13.82
N PRO A 134 -11.37 10.13 -15.01
CA PRO A 134 -12.50 9.27 -15.35
C PRO A 134 -12.74 8.20 -14.29
N ARG A 135 -14.03 7.80 -14.10
CA ARG A 135 -14.38 6.85 -13.02
C ARG A 135 -13.81 5.46 -13.20
N VAL A 136 -13.63 4.99 -14.42
CA VAL A 136 -13.23 3.60 -14.69
C VAL A 136 -11.82 3.51 -15.27
N ALA A 137 -11.10 2.45 -14.91
CA ALA A 137 -9.70 2.24 -15.28
C ALA A 137 -9.45 2.31 -16.79
N ARG A 138 -10.37 1.77 -17.60
CA ARG A 138 -10.27 1.79 -19.06
C ARG A 138 -10.25 3.19 -19.64
N ASP A 139 -11.06 4.09 -19.10
CA ASP A 139 -11.14 5.48 -19.56
C ASP A 139 -9.95 6.30 -19.01
N MET A 140 -9.51 6.04 -17.76
CA MET A 140 -8.25 6.59 -17.24
C MET A 140 -7.06 6.24 -18.14
N ALA A 141 -7.03 5.04 -18.72
CA ALA A 141 -5.96 4.58 -19.61
C ALA A 141 -5.90 5.34 -20.96
N GLN A 142 -6.87 6.21 -21.23
CA GLN A 142 -6.87 7.11 -22.38
C GLN A 142 -6.49 8.56 -22.00
N THR A 143 -6.33 8.84 -20.70
CA THR A 143 -6.08 10.20 -20.17
C THR A 143 -4.57 10.42 -19.99
N GLY A 144 -4.12 11.65 -20.29
CA GLY A 144 -2.71 12.05 -20.12
C GLY A 144 -1.77 11.50 -21.19
N THR A 145 -0.47 11.64 -20.94
CA THR A 145 0.60 11.23 -21.88
C THR A 145 0.93 9.75 -21.68
N GLN A 146 1.08 9.01 -22.76
CA GLN A 146 1.56 7.64 -22.71
C GLN A 146 3.02 7.60 -22.32
N ILE A 147 3.36 6.71 -21.38
CA ILE A 147 4.72 6.53 -20.86
C ILE A 147 5.17 5.09 -21.14
N GLU A 148 6.36 4.96 -21.67
CA GLU A 148 7.01 3.66 -21.80
C GLU A 148 7.39 3.12 -20.42
N ARG A 149 7.36 1.79 -20.27
CA ARG A 149 7.64 1.13 -18.98
C ARG A 149 9.01 1.51 -18.40
N SER A 150 10.01 1.67 -19.25
CA SER A 150 11.37 2.09 -18.86
C SER A 150 11.48 3.55 -18.40
N GLN A 151 10.46 4.37 -18.67
CA GLN A 151 10.39 5.80 -18.34
C GLN A 151 9.43 6.10 -17.16
N LEU A 152 8.97 5.04 -16.47
CA LEU A 152 8.09 5.18 -15.32
C LEU A 152 8.76 6.00 -14.22
N THR A 153 8.04 7.00 -13.73
CA THR A 153 8.39 7.78 -12.55
C THR A 153 7.28 7.72 -11.50
N ALA A 154 7.64 7.94 -10.25
CA ALA A 154 6.68 7.90 -9.16
C ALA A 154 5.52 8.89 -9.38
N GLY A 155 4.28 8.41 -9.23
CA GLY A 155 3.05 9.14 -9.54
C GLY A 155 2.39 8.73 -10.86
N ASP A 156 3.11 8.07 -11.78
CA ASP A 156 2.51 7.57 -13.02
C ASP A 156 1.42 6.52 -12.74
N LEU A 157 0.42 6.46 -13.61
CA LEU A 157 -0.60 5.43 -13.56
C LEU A 157 -0.16 4.21 -14.37
N VAL A 158 -0.27 3.03 -13.76
CA VAL A 158 0.02 1.74 -14.39
C VAL A 158 -1.27 0.94 -14.56
N PHE A 159 -1.48 0.38 -15.75
CA PHE A 159 -2.71 -0.27 -16.15
C PHE A 159 -2.48 -1.74 -16.51
N PHE A 160 -3.45 -2.56 -16.14
CA PHE A 160 -3.35 -4.02 -16.28
C PHE A 160 -4.61 -4.60 -16.92
N SER A 161 -4.42 -5.78 -17.55
CA SER A 161 -5.49 -6.67 -17.98
C SER A 161 -5.46 -7.93 -17.11
N THR A 162 -6.37 -8.03 -16.16
CA THR A 162 -6.38 -9.14 -15.20
C THR A 162 -7.29 -10.28 -15.65
N HIS A 163 -8.32 -10.01 -16.45
CA HIS A 163 -9.30 -11.00 -16.90
C HIS A 163 -9.08 -11.38 -18.36
N SER A 164 -9.69 -10.77 -19.34
CA SER A 164 -9.64 -11.35 -20.69
C SER A 164 -9.19 -10.40 -21.79
N SER A 165 -9.65 -9.18 -21.81
CA SER A 165 -9.32 -8.22 -22.86
C SER A 165 -9.46 -6.78 -22.40
N GLY A 166 -8.42 -6.00 -22.69
CA GLY A 166 -8.41 -4.58 -22.39
C GLY A 166 -8.04 -4.27 -20.93
N VAL A 167 -8.03 -3.00 -20.61
CA VAL A 167 -7.70 -2.50 -19.28
C VAL A 167 -8.87 -2.67 -18.34
N ASP A 168 -8.65 -3.38 -17.24
CA ASP A 168 -9.62 -3.62 -16.17
C ASP A 168 -9.11 -3.25 -14.77
N HIS A 169 -7.82 -2.92 -14.64
CA HIS A 169 -7.22 -2.57 -13.36
C HIS A 169 -6.21 -1.43 -13.51
N VAL A 170 -6.04 -0.66 -12.41
CA VAL A 170 -5.13 0.49 -12.36
C VAL A 170 -4.49 0.61 -10.97
N GLY A 171 -3.26 1.13 -10.94
CA GLY A 171 -2.54 1.50 -9.73
C GLY A 171 -1.66 2.73 -9.96
N ILE A 172 -1.05 3.22 -8.89
CA ILE A 172 -0.11 4.35 -8.88
C ILE A 172 1.30 3.80 -8.72
N TYR A 173 2.17 4.05 -9.69
CA TYR A 173 3.58 3.68 -9.60
C TYR A 173 4.27 4.50 -8.50
N ILE A 174 5.01 3.82 -7.63
CA ILE A 174 5.67 4.45 -6.48
C ILE A 174 7.20 4.43 -6.56
N GLY A 175 7.74 3.98 -7.70
CA GLY A 175 9.19 3.80 -7.89
C GLY A 175 9.65 2.38 -7.62
N ASN A 176 10.90 2.08 -8.00
CA ASN A 176 11.59 0.81 -7.71
C ASN A 176 10.82 -0.45 -8.13
N GLY A 177 10.14 -0.40 -9.28
CA GLY A 177 9.36 -1.53 -9.79
C GLY A 177 8.12 -1.87 -8.96
N LYS A 178 7.58 -0.91 -8.17
CA LYS A 178 6.44 -1.11 -7.27
C LYS A 178 5.30 -0.16 -7.57
N PHE A 179 4.08 -0.59 -7.25
CA PHE A 179 2.89 0.24 -7.39
C PHE A 179 1.90 0.00 -6.25
N LEU A 180 1.12 1.02 -5.93
CA LEU A 180 0.09 1.00 -4.91
C LEU A 180 -1.29 0.90 -5.57
N HIS A 181 -2.16 0.01 -5.07
CA HIS A 181 -3.48 -0.23 -5.66
C HIS A 181 -4.47 -0.83 -4.64
N ALA A 182 -5.77 -0.83 -4.99
CA ALA A 182 -6.82 -1.62 -4.34
C ALA A 182 -7.08 -2.87 -5.19
N PRO A 183 -6.60 -4.07 -4.78
CA PRO A 183 -6.49 -5.21 -5.69
C PRO A 183 -7.82 -5.90 -6.02
N ARG A 184 -8.61 -6.29 -5.03
CA ARG A 184 -9.89 -7.01 -5.18
C ARG A 184 -10.61 -7.20 -3.85
N THR A 185 -11.87 -7.64 -3.90
CA THR A 185 -12.66 -8.02 -2.72
C THR A 185 -11.88 -8.98 -1.80
N GLY A 186 -11.94 -8.71 -0.50
CA GLY A 186 -11.26 -9.47 0.55
C GLY A 186 -9.77 -9.12 0.71
N ARG A 187 -9.30 -8.06 0.07
CA ARG A 187 -7.94 -7.52 0.22
C ARG A 187 -8.02 -6.02 0.46
N ASP A 188 -6.98 -5.50 1.06
CA ASP A 188 -6.86 -4.07 1.35
C ASP A 188 -5.97 -3.37 0.33
N VAL A 189 -6.02 -2.04 0.32
CA VAL A 189 -5.06 -1.21 -0.41
C VAL A 189 -3.65 -1.60 0.00
N THR A 190 -2.82 -1.94 -0.98
CA THR A 190 -1.49 -2.52 -0.76
C THR A 190 -0.51 -2.10 -1.84
N VAL A 191 0.77 -2.40 -1.60
CA VAL A 191 1.86 -2.29 -2.59
C VAL A 191 2.13 -3.66 -3.20
N SER A 192 2.32 -3.68 -4.52
CA SER A 192 2.69 -4.89 -5.29
C SER A 192 3.89 -4.63 -6.18
N GLU A 193 4.61 -5.70 -6.53
CA GLU A 193 5.70 -5.68 -7.50
C GLU A 193 5.15 -5.58 -8.92
N LEU A 194 5.70 -4.64 -9.71
CA LEU A 194 5.37 -4.47 -11.12
C LEU A 194 6.23 -5.39 -12.02
N ASP A 195 7.50 -5.53 -11.67
CA ASP A 195 8.51 -6.14 -12.55
C ASP A 195 8.61 -7.66 -12.39
N THR A 196 7.96 -8.22 -11.39
CA THR A 196 7.98 -9.64 -11.08
C THR A 196 6.58 -10.21 -10.82
N GLY A 197 6.47 -11.55 -10.88
CA GLY A 197 5.27 -12.28 -10.48
C GLY A 197 4.03 -11.98 -11.33
N TYR A 198 2.86 -12.01 -10.67
CA TYR A 198 1.55 -11.94 -11.33
C TYR A 198 1.36 -10.66 -12.18
N TRP A 199 1.73 -9.51 -11.66
CA TRP A 199 1.45 -8.22 -12.28
C TRP A 199 2.33 -7.93 -13.49
N ASN A 200 3.55 -8.49 -13.54
CA ASN A 200 4.46 -8.30 -14.67
C ASN A 200 3.82 -8.76 -15.99
N GLY A 201 3.20 -9.94 -15.99
CA GLY A 201 2.53 -10.49 -17.18
C GLY A 201 1.17 -9.87 -17.49
N LYS A 202 0.65 -8.99 -16.63
CA LYS A 202 -0.64 -8.33 -16.77
C LYS A 202 -0.54 -6.85 -17.17
N PHE A 203 0.66 -6.28 -17.12
CA PHE A 203 0.89 -4.90 -17.49
C PHE A 203 0.54 -4.64 -18.97
N VAL A 204 -0.22 -3.57 -19.21
CA VAL A 204 -0.67 -3.17 -20.57
C VAL A 204 -0.03 -1.87 -20.99
N ARG A 205 -0.09 -0.84 -20.15
CA ARG A 205 0.42 0.50 -20.45
C ARG A 205 0.58 1.35 -19.20
N ALA A 206 1.23 2.51 -19.38
CA ALA A 206 1.28 3.54 -18.36
C ALA A 206 0.87 4.91 -18.90
N ARG A 207 0.42 5.79 -18.00
CA ARG A 207 0.04 7.17 -18.31
C ARG A 207 0.58 8.11 -17.25
N ARG A 208 1.07 9.27 -17.69
CA ARG A 208 1.36 10.41 -16.83
C ARG A 208 0.22 11.40 -16.93
N VAL A 209 -0.42 11.67 -15.80
CA VAL A 209 -1.53 12.62 -15.68
C VAL A 209 -1.08 13.75 -14.79
N ALA A 210 -1.31 14.98 -15.20
CA ALA A 210 -0.72 16.17 -14.62
C ALA A 210 0.83 16.18 -14.76
N ASP A 211 1.43 17.34 -14.71
CA ASP A 211 2.89 17.49 -14.81
C ASP A 211 3.57 17.09 -13.49
N ILE A 212 3.62 15.79 -13.23
CA ILE A 212 4.21 15.15 -12.03
C ILE A 212 5.60 14.61 -12.32
#